data_4b61a37617c4854ffda563952231fd4d
#
_entry.id   4b61a37617c4854ffda563952231fd4d
#
_cell.length_a   1.000
_cell.length_b   1.000
_cell.length_c   1.000
_cell.angle_alpha   90.00
_cell.angle_beta   90.00
_cell.angle_gamma   90.00
#
_symmetry.space_group_name_H-M   'P 1'
#
loop_
_entity.id
_entity.type
_entity.pdbx_description
1 polymer ?
#
loop_
_entity_poly.entity_id
_entity_poly.type
_entity_poly.pdbx_seq_one_letter_code
_entity_poly.pdbx_strand_id
1 'polypeptide(L)'
;MEQKNDNLKIILDEASNLSLNQIRRLLKNMTASEIAHALESSPPKQRNLLFSLLKTEEEGDVLFELGEEIQQDLVSNISNDELTKAVKELELDEIVDILQNLPRERMQNILSNMSMVDRQRIEMGLTFRDDTAGGLLNTDVISVRPNNTINEVINYLRDQGDLPENTDK
;
A
#
# COMPACT_ATOMS: atom_id res chain seq x y z
N MET A 1 15.72 -13.22 -14.59
CA MET A 1 15.62 -13.80 -13.23
C MET A 1 16.94 -13.67 -12.43
N GLU A 2 18.12 -13.90 -13.02
CA GLU A 2 19.41 -13.77 -12.30
C GLU A 2 19.69 -12.38 -11.75
N GLN A 3 19.41 -11.32 -12.52
CA GLN A 3 19.75 -9.93 -12.14
C GLN A 3 18.92 -9.38 -10.95
N LYS A 4 17.73 -9.93 -10.71
CA LYS A 4 16.85 -9.52 -9.58
C LYS A 4 17.33 -10.10 -8.24
N ASN A 5 17.80 -11.35 -8.27
CA ASN A 5 18.35 -12.01 -7.07
C ASN A 5 19.67 -11.36 -6.61
N ASP A 6 20.39 -10.72 -7.53
CA ASP A 6 21.64 -10.00 -7.22
C ASP A 6 21.37 -8.71 -6.44
N ASN A 7 20.31 -7.93 -6.75
CA ASN A 7 20.01 -6.67 -6.06
C ASN A 7 19.68 -6.90 -4.58
N LEU A 8 18.87 -7.90 -4.27
CA LEU A 8 18.54 -8.29 -2.91
C LEU A 8 19.80 -8.68 -2.13
N LYS A 9 20.66 -9.50 -2.73
CA LYS A 9 21.91 -9.95 -2.12
C LYS A 9 22.87 -8.81 -1.85
N ILE A 10 23.00 -7.85 -2.79
CA ILE A 10 23.83 -6.65 -2.63
C ILE A 10 23.30 -5.79 -1.47
N ILE A 11 21.98 -5.61 -1.34
CA ILE A 11 21.39 -4.84 -0.25
C ILE A 11 21.64 -5.52 1.10
N LEU A 12 21.52 -6.83 1.18
CA LEU A 12 21.70 -7.57 2.43
C LEU A 12 23.17 -7.64 2.87
N ASP A 13 24.08 -7.88 1.91
CA ASP A 13 25.48 -8.14 2.22
C ASP A 13 26.33 -6.86 2.25
N GLU A 14 25.99 -5.83 1.46
CA GLU A 14 26.86 -4.66 1.20
C GLU A 14 26.21 -3.30 1.51
N ALA A 15 24.97 -3.25 2.04
CA ALA A 15 24.26 -1.97 2.26
C ALA A 15 25.07 -0.96 3.10
N SER A 16 25.92 -1.43 4.02
CA SER A 16 26.79 -0.58 4.84
C SER A 16 27.93 0.08 4.04
N ASN A 17 28.26 -0.44 2.85
CA ASN A 17 29.34 0.05 1.99
C ASN A 17 28.83 0.87 0.80
N LEU A 18 27.51 0.86 0.55
CA LEU A 18 26.89 1.56 -0.58
C LEU A 18 26.52 3.01 -0.19
N SER A 19 26.64 3.91 -1.16
CA SER A 19 26.07 5.25 -1.02
C SER A 19 24.54 5.20 -1.08
N LEU A 20 23.84 6.13 -0.42
CA LEU A 20 22.39 6.23 -0.46
C LEU A 20 21.80 6.29 -1.89
N ASN A 21 22.53 6.90 -2.82
CA ASN A 21 22.12 6.97 -4.23
C ASN A 21 22.19 5.61 -4.94
N GLN A 22 23.17 4.78 -4.58
CA GLN A 22 23.26 3.42 -5.10
C GLN A 22 22.12 2.55 -4.56
N ILE A 23 21.85 2.64 -3.26
CA ILE A 23 20.73 1.92 -2.65
C ILE A 23 19.40 2.32 -3.31
N ARG A 24 19.12 3.64 -3.47
CA ARG A 24 17.91 4.09 -4.17
C ARG A 24 17.77 3.54 -5.60
N ARG A 25 18.89 3.42 -6.33
CA ARG A 25 18.87 2.82 -7.68
C ARG A 25 18.55 1.34 -7.66
N LEU A 26 19.04 0.61 -6.65
CA LEU A 26 18.72 -0.81 -6.47
C LEU A 26 17.25 -0.99 -6.14
N LEU A 27 16.73 -0.27 -5.14
CA LEU A 27 15.32 -0.32 -4.72
C LEU A 27 14.37 -0.02 -5.89
N LYS A 28 14.67 0.99 -6.70
CA LYS A 28 13.84 1.34 -7.87
C LYS A 28 13.66 0.22 -8.90
N ASN A 29 14.55 -0.77 -8.93
CA ASN A 29 14.49 -1.90 -9.86
C ASN A 29 13.91 -3.17 -9.21
N MET A 30 13.42 -3.07 -7.98
CA MET A 30 12.81 -4.16 -7.22
C MET A 30 11.29 -3.97 -7.17
N THR A 31 10.56 -5.08 -7.06
CA THR A 31 9.13 -5.09 -6.78
C THR A 31 8.87 -4.82 -5.29
N ALA A 32 7.65 -4.45 -4.92
CA ALA A 32 7.25 -4.24 -3.53
C ALA A 32 7.57 -5.48 -2.66
N SER A 33 7.24 -6.67 -3.14
CA SER A 33 7.51 -7.94 -2.46
C SER A 33 9.02 -8.22 -2.28
N GLU A 34 9.85 -7.89 -3.28
CA GLU A 34 11.31 -8.02 -3.17
C GLU A 34 11.89 -7.04 -2.15
N ILE A 35 11.36 -5.81 -2.10
CA ILE A 35 11.74 -4.79 -1.10
C ILE A 35 11.30 -5.23 0.30
N ALA A 36 10.05 -5.69 0.45
CA ALA A 36 9.53 -6.21 1.71
C ALA A 36 10.42 -7.33 2.26
N HIS A 37 10.80 -8.30 1.42
CA HIS A 37 11.73 -9.37 1.80
C HIS A 37 13.12 -8.84 2.23
N ALA A 38 13.64 -7.80 1.56
CA ALA A 38 14.89 -7.15 1.96
C ALA A 38 14.76 -6.47 3.33
N LEU A 39 13.65 -5.79 3.58
CA LEU A 39 13.36 -5.14 4.86
C LEU A 39 13.23 -6.16 6.00
N GLU A 40 12.52 -7.27 5.79
CA GLU A 40 12.36 -8.35 6.77
C GLU A 40 13.68 -9.01 7.13
N SER A 41 14.56 -9.18 6.14
CA SER A 41 15.87 -9.78 6.30
C SER A 41 16.92 -8.82 6.90
N SER A 42 16.59 -7.53 7.04
CA SER A 42 17.52 -6.49 7.51
C SER A 42 17.38 -6.22 9.00
N PRO A 43 18.48 -5.87 9.71
CA PRO A 43 18.43 -5.38 11.09
C PRO A 43 17.58 -4.09 11.18
N PRO A 44 16.92 -3.81 12.35
CA PRO A 44 15.98 -2.68 12.48
C PRO A 44 16.49 -1.32 12.01
N LYS A 45 17.74 -0.96 12.32
CA LYS A 45 18.33 0.32 11.89
C LYS A 45 18.48 0.42 10.37
N GLN A 46 18.89 -0.69 9.74
CA GLN A 46 19.06 -0.75 8.30
C GLN A 46 17.69 -0.78 7.61
N ARG A 47 16.74 -1.50 8.16
CA ARG A 47 15.34 -1.55 7.70
C ARG A 47 14.74 -0.15 7.63
N ASN A 48 14.80 0.62 8.72
CA ASN A 48 14.28 1.99 8.77
C ASN A 48 14.97 2.90 7.75
N LEU A 49 16.28 2.75 7.56
CA LEU A 49 17.01 3.49 6.53
C LEU A 49 16.54 3.11 5.12
N LEU A 50 16.44 1.81 4.80
CA LEU A 50 16.00 1.35 3.49
C LEU A 50 14.58 1.84 3.19
N PHE A 51 13.66 1.73 4.16
CA PHE A 51 12.30 2.22 4.00
C PHE A 51 12.25 3.72 3.75
N SER A 52 13.00 4.53 4.49
CA SER A 52 13.07 5.99 4.29
C SER A 52 13.66 6.43 2.93
N LEU A 53 14.23 5.52 2.16
CA LEU A 53 14.75 5.78 0.82
C LEU A 53 13.75 5.48 -0.30
N LEU A 54 12.62 4.86 0.03
CA LEU A 54 11.52 4.62 -0.91
C LEU A 54 10.86 5.94 -1.30
N LYS A 55 10.11 5.91 -2.36
CA LYS A 55 9.18 6.97 -2.69
C LYS A 55 7.86 6.74 -1.97
N THR A 56 7.16 7.81 -1.66
CA THR A 56 5.88 7.73 -0.96
C THR A 56 4.85 6.86 -1.69
N GLU A 57 4.88 6.89 -3.03
CA GLU A 57 4.00 6.07 -3.87
C GLU A 57 4.33 4.56 -3.81
N GLU A 58 5.56 4.20 -3.42
CA GLU A 58 6.02 2.82 -3.30
C GLU A 58 5.90 2.30 -1.85
N GLU A 59 5.78 3.20 -0.87
CA GLU A 59 5.75 2.86 0.57
C GLU A 59 4.52 2.03 0.95
N GLY A 60 3.37 2.36 0.37
CA GLY A 60 2.10 1.67 0.62
C GLY A 60 2.17 0.20 0.23
N ASP A 61 2.52 -0.07 -1.03
CA ASP A 61 2.64 -1.42 -1.57
C ASP A 61 3.65 -2.26 -0.77
N VAL A 62 4.77 -1.64 -0.39
CA VAL A 62 5.79 -2.32 0.43
C VAL A 62 5.27 -2.62 1.84
N LEU A 63 4.54 -1.69 2.46
CA LEU A 63 3.94 -1.91 3.78
C LEU A 63 2.92 -3.06 3.75
N PHE A 64 2.12 -3.15 2.69
CA PHE A 64 1.15 -4.22 2.53
C PHE A 64 1.79 -5.61 2.40
N GLU A 65 2.91 -5.70 1.68
CA GLU A 65 3.66 -6.95 1.47
C GLU A 65 4.44 -7.43 2.72
N LEU A 66 4.58 -6.60 3.76
CA LEU A 66 5.32 -6.95 4.97
C LEU A 66 4.50 -7.82 5.94
N GLY A 67 5.17 -8.73 6.61
CA GLY A 67 4.61 -9.43 7.76
C GLY A 67 4.23 -8.45 8.89
N GLU A 68 3.14 -8.75 9.59
CA GLU A 68 2.46 -7.87 10.56
C GLU A 68 3.42 -7.24 11.59
N GLU A 69 4.36 -8.01 12.16
CA GLU A 69 5.30 -7.52 13.18
C GLU A 69 6.21 -6.41 12.63
N ILE A 70 6.75 -6.62 11.42
CA ILE A 70 7.65 -5.66 10.76
C ILE A 70 6.88 -4.45 10.26
N GLN A 71 5.69 -4.66 9.73
CA GLN A 71 4.77 -3.60 9.31
C GLN A 71 4.46 -2.66 10.49
N GLN A 72 4.07 -3.20 11.65
CA GLN A 72 3.78 -2.42 12.84
C GLN A 72 4.99 -1.63 13.35
N ASP A 73 6.19 -2.24 13.34
CA ASP A 73 7.43 -1.55 13.72
C ASP A 73 7.71 -0.36 12.81
N LEU A 74 7.67 -0.54 11.49
CA LEU A 74 7.89 0.54 10.53
C LEU A 74 6.82 1.62 10.63
N VAL A 75 5.55 1.23 10.63
CA VAL A 75 4.43 2.17 10.74
C VAL A 75 4.53 2.99 12.01
N SER A 76 5.00 2.44 13.13
CA SER A 76 5.18 3.20 14.39
C SER A 76 6.20 4.33 14.28
N ASN A 77 7.12 4.25 13.33
CA ASN A 77 8.22 5.21 13.15
C ASN A 77 7.93 6.31 12.11
N ILE A 78 6.87 6.17 11.30
CA ILE A 78 6.47 7.18 10.30
C ILE A 78 5.36 8.09 10.82
N SER A 79 5.28 9.31 10.31
CA SER A 79 4.25 10.27 10.68
C SER A 79 2.87 9.89 10.14
N ASN A 80 1.79 10.42 10.75
CA ASN A 80 0.43 10.20 10.24
C ASN A 80 0.23 10.75 8.83
N ASP A 81 0.84 11.91 8.52
CA ASP A 81 0.75 12.52 7.20
C ASP A 81 1.45 11.69 6.12
N GLU A 82 2.59 11.10 6.47
CA GLU A 82 3.35 10.21 5.59
C GLU A 82 2.58 8.90 5.35
N LEU A 83 2.08 8.27 6.41
CA LEU A 83 1.26 7.07 6.29
C LEU A 83 -0.03 7.32 5.51
N THR A 84 -0.71 8.47 5.72
CA THR A 84 -1.90 8.84 4.95
C THR A 84 -1.61 8.92 3.45
N LYS A 85 -0.43 9.43 3.08
CA LYS A 85 -0.02 9.51 1.67
C LYS A 85 0.35 8.13 1.13
N ALA A 86 1.10 7.34 1.90
CA ALA A 86 1.53 6.00 1.50
C ALA A 86 0.35 5.07 1.20
N VAL A 87 -0.69 5.10 2.04
CA VAL A 87 -1.87 4.22 1.85
C VAL A 87 -2.89 4.73 0.83
N LYS A 88 -2.75 5.96 0.34
CA LYS A 88 -3.76 6.59 -0.54
C LYS A 88 -3.90 5.91 -1.90
N GLU A 89 -2.82 5.33 -2.40
CA GLU A 89 -2.77 4.68 -3.72
C GLU A 89 -3.11 3.17 -3.62
N LEU A 90 -3.30 2.64 -2.41
CA LEU A 90 -3.64 1.24 -2.17
C LEU A 90 -5.13 0.95 -2.46
N GLU A 91 -5.44 -0.31 -2.72
CA GLU A 91 -6.83 -0.79 -2.77
C GLU A 91 -7.49 -0.71 -1.39
N LEU A 92 -8.82 -0.68 -1.37
CA LEU A 92 -9.59 -0.46 -0.14
C LEU A 92 -9.33 -1.50 0.94
N ASP A 93 -9.28 -2.77 0.56
CA ASP A 93 -8.99 -3.90 1.44
C ASP A 93 -7.57 -3.82 2.01
N GLU A 94 -6.58 -3.46 1.20
CA GLU A 94 -5.20 -3.26 1.63
C GLU A 94 -5.07 -2.12 2.65
N ILE A 95 -5.80 -1.00 2.43
CA ILE A 95 -5.85 0.11 3.39
C ILE A 95 -6.47 -0.35 4.71
N VAL A 96 -7.57 -1.10 4.64
CA VAL A 96 -8.27 -1.63 5.82
C VAL A 96 -7.33 -2.53 6.62
N ASP A 97 -6.62 -3.45 5.97
CA ASP A 97 -5.68 -4.37 6.62
C ASP A 97 -4.56 -3.63 7.36
N ILE A 98 -3.98 -2.59 6.76
CA ILE A 98 -2.97 -1.77 7.44
C ILE A 98 -3.58 -1.01 8.63
N LEU A 99 -4.75 -0.39 8.44
CA LEU A 99 -5.36 0.46 9.47
C LEU A 99 -5.92 -0.32 10.67
N GLN A 100 -6.40 -1.55 10.47
CA GLN A 100 -6.89 -2.42 11.56
C GLN A 100 -5.80 -2.69 12.61
N ASN A 101 -4.55 -2.79 12.16
CA ASN A 101 -3.40 -3.07 13.01
C ASN A 101 -2.90 -1.84 13.79
N LEU A 102 -3.50 -0.66 13.58
CA LEU A 102 -3.10 0.59 14.25
C LEU A 102 -3.84 0.83 15.57
N PRO A 103 -3.21 1.55 16.52
CA PRO A 103 -3.92 2.11 17.65
C PRO A 103 -5.09 3.00 17.19
N ARG A 104 -6.24 2.87 17.86
CA ARG A 104 -7.48 3.56 17.46
C ARG A 104 -7.32 5.07 17.27
N GLU A 105 -6.57 5.72 18.12
CA GLU A 105 -6.31 7.16 18.01
C GLU A 105 -5.58 7.51 16.73
N ARG A 106 -4.58 6.72 16.36
CA ARG A 106 -3.79 6.92 15.15
C ARG A 106 -4.62 6.66 13.89
N MET A 107 -5.38 5.58 13.87
CA MET A 107 -6.32 5.27 12.80
C MET A 107 -7.29 6.42 12.57
N GLN A 108 -7.89 6.99 13.64
CA GLN A 108 -8.80 8.12 13.53
C GLN A 108 -8.13 9.39 12.97
N ASN A 109 -6.87 9.66 13.34
CA ASN A 109 -6.11 10.77 12.79
C ASN A 109 -5.88 10.61 11.28
N ILE A 110 -5.53 9.40 10.82
CA ILE A 110 -5.34 9.11 9.39
C ILE A 110 -6.65 9.29 8.63
N LEU A 111 -7.74 8.69 9.11
CA LEU A 111 -9.07 8.81 8.51
C LEU A 111 -9.54 10.28 8.44
N SER A 112 -9.21 11.11 9.41
CA SER A 112 -9.58 12.54 9.41
C SER A 112 -8.87 13.36 8.33
N ASN A 113 -7.71 12.89 7.85
CA ASN A 113 -6.92 13.54 6.80
C ASN A 113 -7.28 13.04 5.39
N MET A 114 -8.19 12.08 5.28
CA MET A 114 -8.70 11.56 4.00
C MET A 114 -9.93 12.33 3.51
N SER A 115 -10.26 12.16 2.24
CA SER A 115 -11.51 12.69 1.69
C SER A 115 -12.72 12.06 2.41
N MET A 116 -13.86 12.78 2.42
CA MET A 116 -15.08 12.25 3.03
C MET A 116 -15.54 10.92 2.39
N VAL A 117 -15.32 10.79 1.09
CA VAL A 117 -15.72 9.59 0.32
C VAL A 117 -14.84 8.40 0.70
N ASP A 118 -13.52 8.58 0.68
CA ASP A 118 -12.56 7.52 1.01
C ASP A 118 -12.73 7.08 2.46
N ARG A 119 -12.87 8.05 3.37
CA ARG A 119 -13.13 7.77 4.77
C ARG A 119 -14.37 6.90 4.99
N GLN A 120 -15.50 7.23 4.35
CA GLN A 120 -16.73 6.44 4.48
C GLN A 120 -16.54 5.01 3.96
N ARG A 121 -15.82 4.84 2.85
CA ARG A 121 -15.52 3.52 2.28
C ARG A 121 -14.67 2.68 3.23
N ILE A 122 -13.58 3.27 3.75
CA ILE A 122 -12.69 2.60 4.69
C ILE A 122 -13.41 2.28 6.01
N GLU A 123 -14.19 3.23 6.57
CA GLU A 123 -14.99 3.00 7.77
C GLU A 123 -15.99 1.83 7.58
N MET A 124 -16.54 1.67 6.38
CA MET A 124 -17.38 0.52 6.04
C MET A 124 -16.55 -0.78 6.03
N GLY A 125 -15.38 -0.79 5.38
CA GLY A 125 -14.48 -1.95 5.37
C GLY A 125 -14.08 -2.37 6.78
N LEU A 126 -13.74 -1.42 7.63
CA LEU A 126 -13.38 -1.64 9.03
C LEU A 126 -14.51 -2.24 9.91
N THR A 127 -15.77 -2.31 9.42
CA THR A 127 -16.86 -3.00 10.13
C THR A 127 -16.79 -4.51 9.96
N PHE A 128 -16.09 -5.02 8.97
CA PHE A 128 -15.92 -6.44 8.72
C PHE A 128 -14.66 -6.96 9.41
N ARG A 129 -14.64 -8.23 9.74
CA ARG A 129 -13.44 -8.90 10.24
C ARG A 129 -12.64 -9.45 9.06
N ASP A 130 -11.33 -9.43 9.16
CA ASP A 130 -10.39 -9.87 8.12
C ASP A 130 -10.63 -11.31 7.67
N ASP A 131 -11.04 -12.18 8.61
CA ASP A 131 -11.34 -13.59 8.38
C ASP A 131 -12.73 -13.86 7.77
N THR A 132 -13.41 -12.83 7.29
CA THR A 132 -14.75 -12.93 6.69
C THR A 132 -14.76 -12.55 5.21
N ALA A 133 -15.75 -13.04 4.46
CA ALA A 133 -15.93 -12.65 3.07
C ALA A 133 -16.12 -11.12 2.91
N GLY A 134 -16.64 -10.44 3.92
CA GLY A 134 -16.77 -8.98 3.94
C GLY A 134 -15.44 -8.26 4.05
N GLY A 135 -14.47 -8.80 4.80
CA GLY A 135 -13.13 -8.26 4.93
C GLY A 135 -12.30 -8.42 3.64
N LEU A 136 -12.59 -9.47 2.86
CA LEU A 136 -11.95 -9.73 1.57
C LEU A 136 -12.68 -9.07 0.39
N LEU A 137 -13.72 -8.29 0.66
CA LEU A 137 -14.53 -7.68 -0.39
C LEU A 137 -13.91 -6.37 -0.86
N ASN A 138 -13.37 -6.37 -2.07
CA ASN A 138 -13.09 -5.11 -2.76
C ASN A 138 -14.41 -4.49 -3.21
N THR A 139 -14.76 -3.32 -2.65
CA THR A 139 -15.98 -2.57 -2.97
C THR A 139 -15.80 -1.57 -4.11
N ASP A 140 -14.60 -1.46 -4.65
CA ASP A 140 -14.30 -0.59 -5.80
C ASP A 140 -14.80 -1.21 -7.11
N VAL A 141 -16.12 -1.39 -7.16
CA VAL A 141 -16.81 -1.92 -8.33
C VAL A 141 -17.67 -0.85 -8.97
N ILE A 142 -17.59 -0.76 -10.29
CA ILE A 142 -18.51 0.06 -11.07
C ILE A 142 -19.79 -0.74 -11.30
N SER A 143 -20.89 -0.25 -10.77
CA SER A 143 -22.22 -0.86 -10.94
C SER A 143 -23.10 -0.04 -11.85
N VAL A 144 -23.85 -0.71 -12.72
CA VAL A 144 -24.83 -0.09 -13.60
C VAL A 144 -26.19 -0.76 -13.42
N ARG A 145 -27.26 -0.04 -13.66
CA ARG A 145 -28.62 -0.60 -13.54
C ARG A 145 -28.94 -1.43 -14.78
N PRO A 146 -29.73 -2.52 -14.66
CA PRO A 146 -30.11 -3.38 -15.78
C PRO A 146 -30.84 -2.66 -16.92
N ASN A 147 -31.45 -1.52 -16.64
CA ASN A 147 -32.20 -0.71 -17.60
C ASN A 147 -31.35 0.43 -18.22
N ASN A 148 -30.08 0.57 -17.85
CA ASN A 148 -29.20 1.53 -18.51
C ASN A 148 -28.92 1.10 -19.95
N THR A 149 -28.91 2.05 -20.87
CA THR A 149 -28.47 1.83 -22.25
C THR A 149 -26.93 1.78 -22.29
N ILE A 150 -26.38 1.12 -23.32
CA ILE A 150 -24.92 1.05 -23.53
C ILE A 150 -24.31 2.46 -23.61
N ASN A 151 -24.98 3.42 -24.25
CA ASN A 151 -24.49 4.79 -24.33
C ASN A 151 -24.42 5.49 -22.97
N GLU A 152 -25.39 5.26 -22.09
CA GLU A 152 -25.36 5.79 -20.72
C GLU A 152 -24.21 5.17 -19.92
N VAL A 153 -23.99 3.88 -20.07
CA VAL A 153 -22.86 3.18 -19.44
C VAL A 153 -21.51 3.73 -19.91
N ILE A 154 -21.33 3.87 -21.24
CA ILE A 154 -20.09 4.42 -21.81
C ILE A 154 -19.84 5.85 -21.33
N ASN A 155 -20.86 6.70 -21.31
CA ASN A 155 -20.73 8.06 -20.82
C ASN A 155 -20.39 8.08 -19.32
N TYR A 156 -21.05 7.26 -18.52
CA TYR A 156 -20.77 7.12 -17.10
C TYR A 156 -19.31 6.68 -16.83
N LEU A 157 -18.80 5.69 -17.57
CA LEU A 157 -17.41 5.24 -17.45
C LEU A 157 -16.40 6.33 -17.86
N ARG A 158 -16.72 7.14 -18.88
CA ARG A 158 -15.87 8.26 -19.30
C ARG A 158 -15.85 9.40 -18.29
N ASP A 159 -16.97 9.65 -17.62
CA ASP A 159 -17.11 10.71 -16.62
C ASP A 159 -16.43 10.35 -15.29
N GLN A 160 -16.21 9.06 -15.00
CA GLN A 160 -15.54 8.61 -13.76
C GLN A 160 -14.03 8.90 -13.77
N GLY A 161 -13.39 9.11 -14.93
CA GLY A 161 -11.97 9.41 -15.09
C GLY A 161 -11.08 8.19 -14.88
N ASP A 162 -10.92 7.74 -13.64
CA ASP A 162 -10.13 6.56 -13.31
C ASP A 162 -11.03 5.35 -13.07
N LEU A 163 -10.75 4.27 -13.78
CA LEU A 163 -11.37 2.96 -13.56
C LEU A 163 -10.60 2.21 -12.48
N PRO A 164 -11.27 1.37 -11.65
CA PRO A 164 -10.58 0.49 -10.73
C PRO A 164 -9.48 -0.33 -11.43
N GLU A 165 -8.30 -0.44 -10.82
CA GLU A 165 -7.11 -1.00 -11.48
C GLU A 165 -7.30 -2.43 -12.01
N ASN A 166 -8.09 -3.24 -11.32
CA ASN A 166 -8.40 -4.62 -11.69
C ASN A 166 -9.64 -4.77 -12.58
N THR A 167 -10.03 -3.70 -13.29
CA THR A 167 -11.14 -3.78 -14.25
C THR A 167 -10.64 -4.45 -15.54
N ASP A 168 -11.06 -5.70 -15.79
CA ASP A 168 -10.84 -6.39 -17.06
C ASP A 168 -11.44 -5.57 -18.22
N LYS A 169 -10.61 -5.26 -19.21
CA LYS A 169 -10.98 -4.48 -20.41
C LYS A 169 -11.60 -5.34 -21.48
#